data_2c9d38e773d01bfb9f4af6c162912abc
#
_entry.id   2c9d38e773d01bfb9f4af6c162912abc
#
_cell.length_a   1.000
_cell.length_b   1.000
_cell.length_c   1.000
_cell.angle_alpha   90.00
_cell.angle_beta   90.00
_cell.angle_gamma   90.00
#
_symmetry.space_group_name_H-M   'P 1'
#
loop_
_entity.id
_entity.type
_entity.pdbx_description
1 polymer ?
#
loop_
_entity_poly.entity_id
_entity_poly.type
_entity_poly.pdbx_seq_one_letter_code
_entity_poly.pdbx_strand_id
1 'polypeptide(L)'
;MIALVAGAIANKPGNGGEAWVRLSWILGLRRLGFDVYFVERLSAAACVDAATDLCAPADSENRRHFEQVIAAFGLGERAALVGEDGEWLAGIEPAAIAAAAAAAEVVFNISGHLPPGSLPGARRWVYVDLDPAFTQIWHDDKSLAFSVGGHDDHVTVGLNVGRSDCPLPLGGLDWIPTLPPVVLSEWPATPLPAGALRFTTVSTWRSPHGAVAIDGHPAPLKHHEFRRLRGLPGGVEGAAFELALEIHPGDAADLEALRAAGWAVVSPREVAAGPEAFAAYLRGSGAELSVAQGAYVESRCGWFSDRTAAYLASGRPALVQDTGLAGRLPVGEGLLTFSTPAEVAAGAQRIIADPAAHAEAAHALAVEHLDSDRVLGELLGRLGIGG
;
A
#
# COMPACT_ATOMS: atom_id res chain seq x y z
N MET A 1 -14.55 -1.39 -22.44
CA MET A 1 -14.93 -2.22 -21.26
C MET A 1 -15.03 -1.32 -20.04
N ILE A 2 -15.92 -1.60 -19.10
CA ILE A 2 -16.05 -0.84 -17.85
C ILE A 2 -15.49 -1.69 -16.69
N ALA A 3 -14.69 -1.08 -15.84
CA ALA A 3 -14.26 -1.66 -14.57
C ALA A 3 -14.61 -0.73 -13.41
N LEU A 4 -14.97 -1.29 -12.27
CA LEU A 4 -15.07 -0.54 -11.02
C LEU A 4 -13.90 -0.89 -10.11
N VAL A 5 -13.43 0.13 -9.41
CA VAL A 5 -12.51 -0.02 -8.28
C VAL A 5 -13.21 0.48 -7.03
N ALA A 6 -13.31 -0.37 -6.03
CA ALA A 6 -13.79 0.00 -4.70
C ALA A 6 -12.62 0.04 -3.71
N GLY A 7 -12.57 1.03 -2.86
CA GLY A 7 -11.45 1.18 -1.92
C GLY A 7 -11.61 2.41 -1.03
N ALA A 8 -10.57 2.72 -0.27
CA ALA A 8 -10.56 3.78 0.72
C ALA A 8 -9.62 4.93 0.32
N ILE A 9 -10.16 6.08 -0.02
CA ILE A 9 -9.48 7.38 -0.14
C ILE A 9 -10.00 8.31 0.96
N ALA A 10 -11.32 8.53 1.01
CA ALA A 10 -11.97 9.34 2.04
C ALA A 10 -11.78 8.77 3.45
N ASN A 11 -11.82 7.46 3.62
CA ASN A 11 -11.61 6.81 4.92
C ASN A 11 -10.19 6.98 5.48
N LYS A 12 -9.26 7.57 4.72
CA LYS A 12 -7.86 7.79 5.09
C LYS A 12 -7.43 9.24 4.79
N PRO A 13 -8.13 10.26 5.34
CA PRO A 13 -7.80 11.65 5.07
C PRO A 13 -6.38 11.97 5.54
N GLY A 14 -5.65 12.74 4.76
CA GLY A 14 -4.27 13.07 5.09
C GLY A 14 -3.27 11.92 4.88
N ASN A 15 -3.60 10.91 4.07
CA ASN A 15 -2.73 9.79 3.74
C ASN A 15 -2.58 9.63 2.22
N GLY A 16 -1.56 10.28 1.66
CA GLY A 16 -1.29 10.24 0.23
C GLY A 16 -0.89 8.86 -0.30
N GLY A 17 -0.25 8.04 0.53
CA GLY A 17 0.13 6.67 0.17
C GLY A 17 -1.09 5.79 -0.07
N GLU A 18 -2.08 5.86 0.82
CA GLU A 18 -3.33 5.11 0.65
C GLU A 18 -4.11 5.53 -0.60
N ALA A 19 -4.11 6.83 -0.92
CA ALA A 19 -4.70 7.31 -2.17
C ALA A 19 -3.96 6.71 -3.38
N TRP A 20 -2.60 6.67 -3.37
CA TRP A 20 -1.81 6.10 -4.46
C TRP A 20 -2.07 4.61 -4.70
N VAL A 21 -2.34 3.83 -3.67
CA VAL A 21 -2.74 2.42 -3.84
C VAL A 21 -3.94 2.31 -4.77
N ARG A 22 -4.98 3.13 -4.55
CA ARG A 22 -6.21 3.10 -5.37
C ARG A 22 -5.99 3.74 -6.73
N LEU A 23 -5.27 4.86 -6.77
CA LEU A 23 -4.93 5.54 -8.02
C LEU A 23 -4.12 4.65 -8.97
N SER A 24 -3.18 3.85 -8.46
CA SER A 24 -2.40 2.92 -9.28
C SER A 24 -3.28 1.90 -10.01
N TRP A 25 -4.30 1.37 -9.35
CA TRP A 25 -5.28 0.48 -9.97
C TRP A 25 -6.16 1.23 -10.98
N ILE A 26 -6.71 2.39 -10.59
CA ILE A 26 -7.60 3.19 -11.45
C ILE A 26 -6.87 3.64 -12.72
N LEU A 27 -5.71 4.27 -12.56
CA LEU A 27 -4.94 4.81 -13.69
C LEU A 27 -4.35 3.69 -14.55
N GLY A 28 -3.88 2.60 -13.94
CA GLY A 28 -3.36 1.45 -14.67
C GLY A 28 -4.43 0.76 -15.51
N LEU A 29 -5.63 0.53 -14.98
CA LEU A 29 -6.75 -0.01 -15.76
C LEU A 29 -7.19 0.93 -16.89
N ARG A 30 -7.16 2.26 -16.67
CA ARG A 30 -7.42 3.25 -17.72
C ARG A 30 -6.41 3.14 -18.86
N ARG A 31 -5.12 2.95 -18.56
CA ARG A 31 -4.08 2.74 -19.55
C ARG A 31 -4.31 1.50 -20.41
N LEU A 32 -4.92 0.46 -19.82
CA LEU A 32 -5.34 -0.76 -20.51
C LEU A 32 -6.65 -0.61 -21.29
N GLY A 33 -7.21 0.61 -21.37
CA GLY A 33 -8.40 0.91 -22.18
C GLY A 33 -9.73 0.70 -21.47
N PHE A 34 -9.75 0.51 -20.15
CA PHE A 34 -10.99 0.47 -19.39
C PHE A 34 -11.53 1.89 -19.12
N ASP A 35 -12.85 2.05 -19.20
CA ASP A 35 -13.55 3.16 -18.56
C ASP A 35 -13.73 2.81 -17.09
N VAL A 36 -12.96 3.46 -16.21
CA VAL A 36 -12.85 3.07 -14.80
C VAL A 36 -13.65 4.00 -13.91
N TYR A 37 -14.52 3.41 -13.10
CA TYR A 37 -15.26 4.10 -12.05
C TYR A 37 -14.69 3.74 -10.68
N PHE A 38 -14.64 4.73 -9.79
CA PHE A 38 -14.25 4.53 -8.40
C PHE A 38 -15.45 4.72 -7.46
N VAL A 39 -15.59 3.84 -6.50
CA VAL A 39 -16.63 3.96 -5.49
C VAL A 39 -16.09 3.70 -4.09
N GLU A 40 -16.44 4.57 -3.18
CA GLU A 40 -16.08 4.45 -1.78
C GLU A 40 -17.30 4.62 -0.89
N ARG A 41 -17.34 3.77 0.16
CA ARG A 41 -18.33 3.86 1.24
C ARG A 41 -17.69 4.43 2.48
N LEU A 42 -18.25 5.52 3.01
CA LEU A 42 -17.74 6.24 4.16
C LEU A 42 -18.66 6.05 5.36
N SER A 43 -18.08 5.59 6.47
CA SER A 43 -18.79 5.53 7.75
C SER A 43 -18.80 6.90 8.41
N ALA A 44 -19.96 7.32 8.92
CA ALA A 44 -20.08 8.54 9.72
C ALA A 44 -19.18 8.50 10.97
N ALA A 45 -18.96 7.30 11.54
CA ALA A 45 -18.07 7.11 12.68
C ALA A 45 -16.58 7.31 12.37
N ALA A 46 -16.19 7.35 11.10
CA ALA A 46 -14.83 7.61 10.64
C ALA A 46 -14.59 9.08 10.22
N CYS A 47 -15.64 9.90 10.23
CA CYS A 47 -15.54 11.28 9.75
C CYS A 47 -14.97 12.20 10.82
N VAL A 48 -13.93 12.94 10.46
CA VAL A 48 -13.25 13.89 11.33
C VAL A 48 -13.13 15.26 10.68
N ASP A 49 -13.09 16.29 11.49
CA ASP A 49 -12.79 17.65 11.08
C ASP A 49 -11.26 17.93 11.07
N ALA A 50 -10.87 19.16 10.79
CA ALA A 50 -9.45 19.57 10.77
C ALA A 50 -8.74 19.45 12.13
N ALA A 51 -9.50 19.45 13.24
CA ALA A 51 -8.98 19.23 14.59
C ALA A 51 -8.90 17.73 14.96
N THR A 52 -9.34 16.84 14.08
CA THR A 52 -9.49 15.39 14.27
C THR A 52 -10.63 14.98 15.22
N ASP A 53 -11.56 15.90 15.48
CA ASP A 53 -12.78 15.60 16.22
C ASP A 53 -13.85 15.00 15.28
N LEU A 54 -14.70 14.12 15.82
CA LEU A 54 -15.79 13.51 15.05
C LEU A 54 -16.79 14.59 14.57
N CYS A 55 -17.17 14.50 13.29
CA CYS A 55 -18.10 15.45 12.67
C CYS A 55 -19.04 14.75 11.67
N ALA A 56 -20.00 15.51 11.15
CA ALA A 56 -20.87 15.00 10.08
C ALA A 56 -20.09 14.76 8.78
N PRO A 57 -20.43 13.70 7.99
CA PRO A 57 -19.75 13.40 6.73
C PRO A 57 -19.65 14.59 5.77
N ALA A 58 -20.68 15.42 5.69
CA ALA A 58 -20.73 16.59 4.80
C ALA A 58 -19.67 17.66 5.15
N ASP A 59 -19.25 17.76 6.41
CA ASP A 59 -18.32 18.77 6.92
C ASP A 59 -16.90 18.21 7.14
N SER A 60 -16.69 16.93 6.83
CA SER A 60 -15.48 16.20 7.19
C SER A 60 -14.28 16.47 6.28
N GLU A 61 -13.09 16.34 6.84
CA GLU A 61 -11.84 16.26 6.08
C GLU A 61 -11.81 15.03 5.14
N ASN A 62 -12.51 13.96 5.51
CA ASN A 62 -12.70 12.78 4.71
C ASN A 62 -13.30 13.11 3.34
N ARG A 63 -14.41 13.84 3.32
CA ARG A 63 -15.06 14.28 2.09
C ARG A 63 -14.16 15.23 1.30
N ARG A 64 -13.57 16.23 1.96
CA ARG A 64 -12.68 17.21 1.30
C ARG A 64 -11.48 16.51 0.66
N HIS A 65 -10.85 15.57 1.35
CA HIS A 65 -9.75 14.79 0.82
C HIS A 65 -10.14 13.98 -0.42
N PHE A 66 -11.31 13.32 -0.38
CA PHE A 66 -11.85 12.63 -1.55
C PHE A 66 -12.02 13.58 -2.73
N GLU A 67 -12.72 14.71 -2.54
CA GLU A 67 -12.98 15.71 -3.58
C GLU A 67 -11.66 16.25 -4.18
N GLN A 68 -10.65 16.51 -3.35
CA GLN A 68 -9.33 16.96 -3.82
C GLN A 68 -8.64 15.90 -4.68
N VAL A 69 -8.62 14.64 -4.24
CA VAL A 69 -7.97 13.55 -4.97
C VAL A 69 -8.68 13.31 -6.30
N ILE A 70 -10.01 13.19 -6.32
CA ILE A 70 -10.74 12.93 -7.58
C ILE A 70 -10.60 14.09 -8.58
N ALA A 71 -10.53 15.33 -8.10
CA ALA A 71 -10.30 16.50 -8.96
C ALA A 71 -8.88 16.49 -9.55
N ALA A 72 -7.86 16.22 -8.73
CA ALA A 72 -6.45 16.20 -9.14
C ALA A 72 -6.17 15.14 -10.23
N PHE A 73 -6.87 14.00 -10.21
CA PHE A 73 -6.66 12.89 -11.14
C PHE A 73 -7.76 12.75 -12.21
N GLY A 74 -8.58 13.77 -12.40
CA GLY A 74 -9.62 13.79 -13.44
C GLY A 74 -10.66 12.69 -13.27
N LEU A 75 -11.05 12.40 -12.02
CA LEU A 75 -12.03 11.37 -11.66
C LEU A 75 -13.43 11.93 -11.35
N GLY A 76 -13.65 13.25 -11.46
CA GLY A 76 -14.87 13.91 -11.01
C GLY A 76 -16.16 13.33 -11.61
N GLU A 77 -16.12 12.87 -12.87
CA GLU A 77 -17.26 12.23 -13.56
C GLU A 77 -17.22 10.69 -13.49
N ARG A 78 -16.34 10.10 -12.67
CA ARG A 78 -16.12 8.66 -12.59
C ARG A 78 -15.94 8.17 -11.16
N ALA A 79 -16.20 9.01 -10.15
CA ALA A 79 -16.05 8.62 -8.75
C ALA A 79 -17.27 9.01 -7.93
N ALA A 80 -17.65 8.16 -6.98
CA ALA A 80 -18.72 8.41 -6.02
C ALA A 80 -18.28 8.09 -4.60
N LEU A 81 -18.62 8.99 -3.68
CA LEU A 81 -18.56 8.79 -2.25
C LEU A 81 -19.97 8.64 -1.71
N VAL A 82 -20.25 7.51 -1.07
CA VAL A 82 -21.57 7.21 -0.50
C VAL A 82 -21.46 6.92 0.99
N GLY A 83 -22.46 7.32 1.76
CA GLY A 83 -22.58 6.95 3.17
C GLY A 83 -22.95 5.48 3.37
N GLU A 84 -22.91 5.02 4.62
CA GLU A 84 -23.26 3.63 4.97
C GLU A 84 -24.71 3.27 4.60
N ASP A 85 -25.62 4.24 4.67
CA ASP A 85 -27.03 4.08 4.34
C ASP A 85 -27.33 4.35 2.83
N GLY A 86 -26.28 4.49 2.00
CA GLY A 86 -26.42 4.80 0.59
C GLY A 86 -26.65 6.30 0.30
N GLU A 87 -26.51 7.18 1.31
CA GLU A 87 -26.57 8.62 1.12
C GLU A 87 -25.46 9.09 0.17
N TRP A 88 -25.79 9.95 -0.79
CA TRP A 88 -24.79 10.57 -1.66
C TRP A 88 -24.03 11.68 -0.91
N LEU A 89 -22.72 11.61 -0.91
CA LEU A 89 -21.84 12.55 -0.21
C LEU A 89 -21.00 13.42 -1.16
N ALA A 90 -20.48 12.83 -2.25
CA ALA A 90 -19.67 13.56 -3.24
C ALA A 90 -19.52 12.76 -4.56
N GLY A 91 -19.06 13.46 -5.61
CA GLY A 91 -18.79 12.87 -6.93
C GLY A 91 -20.07 12.68 -7.76
N ILE A 92 -20.14 11.61 -8.56
CA ILE A 92 -21.34 11.28 -9.35
C ILE A 92 -22.42 10.65 -8.47
N GLU A 93 -23.68 10.82 -8.88
CA GLU A 93 -24.83 10.31 -8.12
C GLU A 93 -24.88 8.77 -8.09
N PRO A 94 -25.49 8.18 -7.04
CA PRO A 94 -25.58 6.72 -6.88
C PRO A 94 -26.20 6.01 -8.07
N ALA A 95 -27.16 6.61 -8.76
CA ALA A 95 -27.78 6.06 -9.95
C ALA A 95 -26.78 5.86 -11.11
N ALA A 96 -25.83 6.77 -11.27
CA ALA A 96 -24.78 6.68 -12.30
C ALA A 96 -23.77 5.56 -11.95
N ILE A 97 -23.40 5.40 -10.66
CA ILE A 97 -22.58 4.29 -10.20
C ILE A 97 -23.30 2.94 -10.38
N ALA A 98 -24.59 2.87 -10.05
CA ALA A 98 -25.37 1.65 -10.25
C ALA A 98 -25.45 1.25 -11.74
N ALA A 99 -25.64 2.23 -12.63
CA ALA A 99 -25.63 2.00 -14.07
C ALA A 99 -24.25 1.51 -14.57
N ALA A 100 -23.16 2.13 -14.09
CA ALA A 100 -21.80 1.69 -14.40
C ALA A 100 -21.52 0.28 -13.89
N ALA A 101 -21.96 -0.06 -12.67
CA ALA A 101 -21.81 -1.39 -12.07
C ALA A 101 -22.54 -2.47 -12.86
N ALA A 102 -23.77 -2.20 -13.30
CA ALA A 102 -24.54 -3.12 -14.11
C ALA A 102 -23.92 -3.40 -15.51
N ALA A 103 -23.14 -2.46 -16.01
CA ALA A 103 -22.44 -2.55 -17.30
C ALA A 103 -20.96 -3.01 -17.15
N ALA A 104 -20.47 -3.15 -15.92
CA ALA A 104 -19.07 -3.47 -15.68
C ALA A 104 -18.75 -4.95 -15.93
N GLU A 105 -17.58 -5.18 -16.47
CA GLU A 105 -16.97 -6.51 -16.59
C GLU A 105 -16.53 -7.04 -15.22
N VAL A 106 -16.04 -6.14 -14.35
CA VAL A 106 -15.44 -6.51 -13.06
C VAL A 106 -15.50 -5.37 -12.04
N VAL A 107 -15.62 -5.74 -10.77
CA VAL A 107 -15.41 -4.87 -9.60
C VAL A 107 -14.17 -5.35 -8.84
N PHE A 108 -13.10 -4.58 -8.84
CA PHE A 108 -11.94 -4.80 -7.97
C PHE A 108 -12.21 -4.18 -6.60
N ASN A 109 -12.45 -5.00 -5.62
CA ASN A 109 -12.78 -4.59 -4.25
C ASN A 109 -11.55 -4.65 -3.36
N ILE A 110 -10.83 -3.54 -3.27
CA ILE A 110 -9.56 -3.45 -2.55
C ILE A 110 -9.83 -3.54 -1.04
N SER A 111 -9.21 -4.55 -0.40
CA SER A 111 -9.36 -4.88 1.03
C SER A 111 -10.81 -5.13 1.48
N GLY A 112 -11.71 -5.53 0.56
CA GLY A 112 -13.10 -5.82 0.90
C GLY A 112 -13.88 -4.58 1.37
N HIS A 113 -13.57 -3.42 0.82
CA HIS A 113 -14.12 -2.13 1.26
C HIS A 113 -15.64 -2.02 1.08
N LEU A 114 -16.18 -2.68 0.05
CA LEU A 114 -17.62 -2.81 -0.16
C LEU A 114 -18.11 -4.22 0.19
N PRO A 115 -19.31 -4.35 0.80
CA PRO A 115 -19.95 -5.66 0.89
C PRO A 115 -20.22 -6.22 -0.52
N PRO A 116 -19.89 -7.48 -0.81
CA PRO A 116 -20.28 -8.11 -2.07
C PRO A 116 -21.77 -7.99 -2.31
N GLY A 117 -22.16 -7.70 -3.55
CA GLY A 117 -23.57 -7.50 -3.91
C GLY A 117 -24.16 -6.13 -3.58
N SER A 118 -23.41 -5.23 -2.95
CA SER A 118 -23.85 -3.85 -2.64
C SER A 118 -24.03 -2.97 -3.89
N LEU A 119 -23.47 -3.38 -5.03
CA LEU A 119 -23.67 -2.74 -6.33
C LEU A 119 -24.57 -3.60 -7.21
N PRO A 120 -25.86 -3.26 -7.35
CA PRO A 120 -26.82 -4.05 -8.11
C PRO A 120 -26.39 -4.20 -9.58
N GLY A 121 -26.44 -5.44 -10.09
CA GLY A 121 -26.09 -5.74 -11.47
C GLY A 121 -24.61 -5.98 -11.74
N ALA A 122 -23.73 -5.71 -10.81
CA ALA A 122 -22.32 -6.10 -10.93
C ALA A 122 -22.19 -7.62 -10.98
N ARG A 123 -21.48 -8.13 -12.02
CA ARG A 123 -21.48 -9.55 -12.38
C ARG A 123 -20.33 -10.32 -11.79
N ARG A 124 -19.19 -9.67 -11.58
CA ARG A 124 -17.96 -10.30 -11.10
C ARG A 124 -17.27 -9.41 -10.07
N TRP A 125 -16.98 -10.00 -8.93
CA TRP A 125 -16.32 -9.34 -7.82
C TRP A 125 -14.96 -9.99 -7.58
N VAL A 126 -13.89 -9.17 -7.58
CA VAL A 126 -12.53 -9.59 -7.29
C VAL A 126 -12.12 -8.97 -5.97
N TYR A 127 -11.87 -9.80 -4.97
CA TYR A 127 -11.24 -9.35 -3.72
C TYR A 127 -9.76 -9.07 -3.96
N VAL A 128 -9.27 -7.92 -3.55
CA VAL A 128 -7.84 -7.56 -3.64
C VAL A 128 -7.27 -7.42 -2.24
N ASP A 129 -6.50 -8.41 -1.81
CA ASP A 129 -5.82 -8.44 -0.52
C ASP A 129 -4.51 -7.65 -0.56
N LEU A 130 -4.38 -6.66 0.33
CA LEU A 130 -3.17 -5.87 0.53
C LEU A 130 -2.41 -6.25 1.82
N ASP A 131 -3.03 -7.05 2.69
CA ASP A 131 -2.51 -7.43 4.01
C ASP A 131 -2.42 -8.96 4.15
N PRO A 132 -1.60 -9.65 3.28
CA PRO A 132 -1.43 -11.09 3.35
C PRO A 132 -0.95 -11.51 4.75
N ALA A 133 -1.27 -12.71 5.17
CA ALA A 133 -1.21 -13.25 6.52
C ALA A 133 -2.40 -12.80 7.39
N PHE A 134 -2.68 -11.51 7.54
CA PHE A 134 -3.83 -11.06 8.30
C PHE A 134 -5.13 -11.52 7.64
N THR A 135 -5.29 -11.23 6.35
CA THR A 135 -6.50 -11.59 5.60
C THR A 135 -6.75 -13.10 5.61
N GLN A 136 -5.73 -13.92 5.36
CA GLN A 136 -5.86 -15.38 5.30
C GLN A 136 -6.21 -15.96 6.67
N ILE A 137 -5.53 -15.53 7.75
CA ILE A 137 -5.78 -16.00 9.11
C ILE A 137 -7.19 -15.62 9.57
N TRP A 138 -7.57 -14.36 9.39
CA TRP A 138 -8.89 -13.87 9.81
C TRP A 138 -10.04 -14.45 8.97
N HIS A 139 -9.79 -14.79 7.72
CA HIS A 139 -10.76 -15.51 6.91
C HIS A 139 -10.92 -16.94 7.40
N ASP A 140 -9.83 -17.64 7.72
CA ASP A 140 -9.84 -19.02 8.21
C ASP A 140 -10.51 -19.15 9.57
N ASP A 141 -10.26 -18.22 10.49
CA ASP A 141 -10.92 -18.14 11.81
C ASP A 141 -12.32 -17.52 11.77
N LYS A 142 -12.79 -17.12 10.56
CA LYS A 142 -14.10 -16.53 10.25
C LYS A 142 -14.33 -15.13 10.81
N SER A 143 -13.30 -14.41 11.27
CA SER A 143 -13.44 -13.02 11.73
C SER A 143 -13.65 -12.03 10.59
N LEU A 144 -13.22 -12.37 9.34
CA LEU A 144 -13.46 -11.59 8.12
C LEU A 144 -14.34 -12.29 7.07
N ALA A 145 -15.08 -13.32 7.43
CA ALA A 145 -15.86 -14.12 6.46
C ALA A 145 -16.80 -13.27 5.60
N PHE A 146 -17.34 -12.18 6.14
CA PHE A 146 -18.25 -11.28 5.41
C PHE A 146 -17.54 -10.37 4.40
N SER A 147 -16.26 -10.04 4.59
CA SER A 147 -15.52 -9.15 3.70
C SER A 147 -14.79 -9.88 2.57
N VAL A 148 -14.32 -11.10 2.81
CA VAL A 148 -13.62 -11.93 1.81
C VAL A 148 -14.59 -12.82 1.04
N GLY A 149 -15.51 -13.46 1.76
CA GLY A 149 -16.53 -14.32 1.16
C GLY A 149 -17.48 -13.56 0.24
N GLY A 150 -18.01 -14.26 -0.75
CA GLY A 150 -18.95 -13.70 -1.75
C GLY A 150 -18.29 -12.98 -2.92
N HIS A 151 -16.96 -13.00 -3.02
CA HIS A 151 -16.22 -12.61 -4.22
C HIS A 151 -16.01 -13.84 -5.12
N ASP A 152 -15.94 -13.59 -6.43
CA ASP A 152 -15.74 -14.65 -7.43
C ASP A 152 -14.26 -15.05 -7.51
N ASP A 153 -13.35 -14.09 -7.32
CA ASP A 153 -11.91 -14.30 -7.38
C ASP A 153 -11.21 -13.59 -6.21
N HIS A 154 -10.04 -14.12 -5.83
CA HIS A 154 -9.25 -13.61 -4.70
C HIS A 154 -7.82 -13.35 -5.12
N VAL A 155 -7.44 -12.09 -5.15
CA VAL A 155 -6.09 -11.60 -5.52
C VAL A 155 -5.35 -11.19 -4.25
N THR A 156 -4.05 -11.46 -4.17
CA THR A 156 -3.22 -11.06 -3.02
C THR A 156 -1.86 -10.51 -3.46
N VAL A 157 -1.34 -9.52 -2.73
CA VAL A 157 0.04 -9.04 -2.90
C VAL A 157 1.06 -9.93 -2.17
N GLY A 158 0.60 -11.02 -1.57
CA GLY A 158 1.45 -12.05 -0.97
C GLY A 158 1.92 -13.05 -2.02
N LEU A 159 3.10 -12.85 -2.59
CA LEU A 159 3.63 -13.62 -3.73
C LEU A 159 3.84 -15.11 -3.44
N ASN A 160 3.86 -15.50 -2.17
CA ASN A 160 4.07 -16.87 -1.72
C ASN A 160 2.80 -17.54 -1.17
N VAL A 161 1.68 -16.82 -1.06
CA VAL A 161 0.41 -17.39 -0.60
C VAL A 161 0.01 -18.54 -1.53
N GLY A 162 -0.34 -19.69 -0.96
CA GLY A 162 -0.66 -20.92 -1.69
C GLY A 162 0.54 -21.79 -2.08
N ARG A 163 1.77 -21.41 -1.72
CA ARG A 163 2.96 -22.24 -1.93
C ARG A 163 3.23 -23.14 -0.74
N SER A 164 3.93 -24.24 -0.99
CA SER A 164 4.24 -25.24 0.02
C SER A 164 5.18 -24.75 1.14
N ASP A 165 5.92 -23.67 0.91
CA ASP A 165 6.83 -23.02 1.85
C ASP A 165 6.23 -21.80 2.57
N CYS A 166 4.92 -21.52 2.35
CA CYS A 166 4.17 -20.48 3.03
C CYS A 166 3.11 -21.12 3.94
N PRO A 167 3.19 -20.96 5.28
CA PRO A 167 2.33 -21.66 6.23
C PRO A 167 0.92 -21.08 6.37
N LEU A 168 0.58 -20.05 5.58
CA LEU A 168 -0.72 -19.40 5.69
C LEU A 168 -1.87 -20.30 5.26
N PRO A 169 -2.99 -20.31 6.03
CA PRO A 169 -4.19 -21.00 5.62
C PRO A 169 -4.79 -20.37 4.37
N LEU A 170 -5.34 -21.16 3.48
CA LEU A 170 -6.01 -20.65 2.28
C LEU A 170 -7.51 -20.39 2.49
N GLY A 171 -8.07 -20.90 3.60
CA GLY A 171 -9.51 -20.76 3.91
C GLY A 171 -10.44 -21.36 2.86
N GLY A 172 -9.95 -22.34 2.07
CA GLY A 172 -10.72 -22.92 0.96
C GLY A 172 -10.81 -22.04 -0.29
N LEU A 173 -10.00 -20.98 -0.39
CA LEU A 173 -9.98 -20.04 -1.52
C LEU A 173 -8.75 -20.24 -2.40
N ASP A 174 -8.93 -20.00 -3.70
CA ASP A 174 -7.83 -19.95 -4.67
C ASP A 174 -7.29 -18.51 -4.75
N TRP A 175 -6.12 -18.30 -4.16
CA TRP A 175 -5.46 -16.99 -4.17
C TRP A 175 -4.60 -16.79 -5.42
N ILE A 176 -4.80 -15.66 -6.08
CA ILE A 176 -4.04 -15.24 -7.27
C ILE A 176 -2.98 -14.22 -6.82
N PRO A 177 -1.69 -14.60 -6.68
CA PRO A 177 -0.64 -13.65 -6.35
C PRO A 177 -0.42 -12.62 -7.45
N THR A 178 -0.22 -11.36 -7.05
CA THR A 178 0.13 -10.24 -7.93
C THR A 178 1.13 -9.30 -7.26
N LEU A 179 1.83 -8.51 -8.04
CA LEU A 179 2.61 -7.37 -7.55
C LEU A 179 1.71 -6.13 -7.46
N PRO A 180 2.03 -5.14 -6.60
CA PRO A 180 1.38 -3.85 -6.64
C PRO A 180 1.69 -3.15 -7.97
N PRO A 181 0.68 -2.69 -8.72
CA PRO A 181 0.90 -1.99 -9.98
C PRO A 181 1.45 -0.58 -9.74
N VAL A 182 2.36 -0.13 -10.60
CA VAL A 182 2.87 1.25 -10.60
C VAL A 182 2.68 1.86 -11.97
N VAL A 183 2.02 3.00 -12.04
CA VAL A 183 1.90 3.79 -13.27
C VAL A 183 3.18 4.60 -13.46
N LEU A 184 4.11 4.10 -14.24
CA LEU A 184 5.47 4.66 -14.36
C LEU A 184 5.50 6.15 -14.75
N SER A 185 4.54 6.62 -15.55
CA SER A 185 4.45 8.04 -15.91
C SER A 185 4.18 8.97 -14.73
N GLU A 186 3.57 8.47 -13.64
CA GLU A 186 3.32 9.23 -12.42
C GLU A 186 4.54 9.22 -11.47
N TRP A 187 5.49 8.30 -11.70
CA TRP A 187 6.68 8.10 -10.88
C TRP A 187 7.97 8.22 -11.71
N PRO A 188 8.21 9.38 -12.36
CA PRO A 188 9.40 9.53 -13.19
C PRO A 188 10.67 9.39 -12.35
N ALA A 189 11.64 8.65 -12.87
CA ALA A 189 12.97 8.61 -12.27
C ALA A 189 13.61 9.99 -12.30
N THR A 190 14.14 10.42 -11.16
CA THR A 190 14.78 11.72 -11.01
C THR A 190 16.19 11.54 -10.43
N PRO A 191 17.14 12.46 -10.66
CA PRO A 191 18.44 12.38 -10.04
C PRO A 191 18.36 12.26 -8.51
N LEU A 192 19.32 11.55 -7.92
CA LEU A 192 19.41 11.45 -6.47
C LEU A 192 19.67 12.84 -5.86
N PRO A 193 19.09 13.15 -4.70
CA PRO A 193 19.40 14.39 -3.98
C PRO A 193 20.88 14.49 -3.65
N ALA A 194 21.42 15.71 -3.68
CA ALA A 194 22.80 15.94 -3.29
C ALA A 194 23.00 15.82 -1.77
N GLY A 195 24.21 15.45 -1.34
CA GLY A 195 24.57 15.32 0.07
C GLY A 195 24.54 13.89 0.60
N ALA A 196 24.43 13.74 1.92
CA ALA A 196 24.31 12.41 2.56
C ALA A 196 23.06 11.68 2.08
N LEU A 197 23.20 10.38 1.78
CA LEU A 197 22.08 9.58 1.31
C LEU A 197 21.03 9.41 2.43
N ARG A 198 19.84 9.94 2.21
CA ARG A 198 18.76 9.89 3.19
C ARG A 198 17.87 8.67 2.95
N PHE A 199 17.88 7.74 3.89
CA PHE A 199 16.98 6.60 3.95
C PHE A 199 15.69 7.02 4.65
N THR A 200 14.57 6.81 3.99
CA THR A 200 13.27 7.27 4.48
C THR A 200 12.23 6.16 4.46
N THR A 201 11.16 6.35 5.22
CA THR A 201 9.92 5.58 5.08
C THR A 201 8.73 6.43 5.53
N VAL A 202 7.54 6.15 4.99
CA VAL A 202 6.27 6.66 5.52
C VAL A 202 5.54 5.49 6.18
N SER A 203 5.26 5.58 7.47
CA SER A 203 4.72 4.43 8.21
C SER A 203 3.92 4.86 9.45
N THR A 204 3.18 3.90 10.01
CA THR A 204 2.65 3.98 11.37
C THR A 204 3.58 3.23 12.31
N TRP A 205 3.71 3.69 13.57
CA TRP A 205 4.47 2.99 14.61
C TRP A 205 3.85 1.65 14.96
N ARG A 206 2.56 1.67 15.25
CA ARG A 206 1.77 0.46 15.52
C ARG A 206 0.99 0.07 14.27
N SER A 207 0.84 -1.24 14.08
CA SER A 207 -0.14 -1.74 13.12
C SER A 207 -1.56 -1.42 13.59
N PRO A 208 -2.51 -1.10 12.71
CA PRO A 208 -3.92 -1.08 13.06
C PRO A 208 -4.43 -2.48 13.43
N HIS A 209 -3.71 -3.51 13.02
CA HIS A 209 -4.01 -4.90 13.29
C HIS A 209 -3.34 -5.36 14.59
N GLY A 210 -4.06 -6.19 15.36
CA GLY A 210 -3.50 -6.88 16.52
C GLY A 210 -2.46 -7.94 16.13
N ALA A 211 -1.89 -8.59 17.13
CA ALA A 211 -1.01 -9.73 16.89
C ALA A 211 -1.80 -10.91 16.32
N VAL A 212 -1.26 -11.56 15.30
CA VAL A 212 -1.73 -12.85 14.79
C VAL A 212 -0.68 -13.92 15.09
N ALA A 213 -1.09 -15.19 15.15
CA ALA A 213 -0.19 -16.31 15.36
C ALA A 213 0.17 -16.94 14.02
N ILE A 214 1.47 -17.23 13.83
CA ILE A 214 2.01 -18.03 12.73
C ILE A 214 2.56 -19.31 13.36
N ASP A 215 2.12 -20.47 12.90
CA ASP A 215 2.49 -21.78 13.47
C ASP A 215 2.34 -21.86 14.99
N GLY A 216 1.28 -21.23 15.52
CA GLY A 216 0.98 -21.21 16.96
C GLY A 216 1.79 -20.19 17.79
N HIS A 217 2.67 -19.40 17.18
CA HIS A 217 3.48 -18.38 17.86
C HIS A 217 3.01 -16.97 17.49
N PRO A 218 2.84 -16.05 18.45
CA PRO A 218 2.49 -14.65 18.15
C PRO A 218 3.58 -14.00 17.29
N ALA A 219 3.21 -13.48 16.12
CA ALA A 219 4.12 -12.73 15.29
C ALA A 219 4.49 -11.38 15.95
N PRO A 220 5.75 -10.92 15.82
CA PRO A 220 6.15 -9.60 16.31
C PRO A 220 5.29 -8.48 15.73
N LEU A 221 5.02 -7.46 16.54
CA LEU A 221 4.37 -6.27 16.03
C LEU A 221 5.40 -5.32 15.39
N LYS A 222 4.99 -4.53 14.43
CA LYS A 222 5.84 -3.64 13.64
C LYS A 222 6.78 -2.76 14.49
N HIS A 223 6.30 -2.20 15.59
CA HIS A 223 7.11 -1.38 16.47
C HIS A 223 8.22 -2.17 17.19
N HIS A 224 8.09 -3.48 17.38
CA HIS A 224 9.17 -4.32 17.88
C HIS A 224 10.33 -4.36 16.88
N GLU A 225 10.02 -4.46 15.58
CA GLU A 225 11.03 -4.44 14.53
C GLU A 225 11.75 -3.09 14.45
N PHE A 226 11.02 -1.97 14.51
CA PHE A 226 11.64 -0.64 14.59
C PHE A 226 12.56 -0.48 15.80
N ARG A 227 12.16 -0.97 16.98
CA ARG A 227 13.00 -0.93 18.19
C ARG A 227 14.33 -1.68 18.01
N ARG A 228 14.35 -2.78 17.25
CA ARG A 228 15.59 -3.53 16.93
C ARG A 228 16.56 -2.68 16.11
N LEU A 229 16.05 -1.77 15.28
CA LEU A 229 16.83 -0.90 14.40
C LEU A 229 17.20 0.45 15.05
N ARG A 230 16.83 0.69 16.32
CA ARG A 230 17.01 1.99 16.97
C ARG A 230 18.42 2.54 16.86
N GLY A 231 19.45 1.71 17.01
CA GLY A 231 20.87 2.12 16.97
C GLY A 231 21.45 2.33 15.57
N LEU A 232 20.68 2.13 14.51
CA LEU A 232 21.15 2.15 13.12
C LEU A 232 21.86 3.46 12.72
N PRO A 233 21.35 4.66 13.04
CA PRO A 233 22.00 5.91 12.62
C PRO A 233 23.44 6.07 13.09
N GLY A 234 23.76 5.57 14.29
CA GLY A 234 25.13 5.62 14.83
C GLY A 234 26.08 4.57 14.22
N GLY A 235 25.55 3.61 13.46
CA GLY A 235 26.32 2.50 12.88
C GLY A 235 26.59 2.62 11.38
N VAL A 236 26.04 3.62 10.69
CA VAL A 236 26.15 3.76 9.22
C VAL A 236 26.64 5.16 8.86
N GLU A 237 27.94 5.26 8.57
CA GLU A 237 28.54 6.50 8.14
C GLU A 237 28.07 6.89 6.71
N GLY A 238 27.88 8.18 6.47
CA GLY A 238 27.46 8.70 5.15
C GLY A 238 25.96 8.62 4.87
N ALA A 239 25.15 8.11 5.81
CA ALA A 239 23.70 8.06 5.72
C ALA A 239 23.03 9.02 6.70
N ALA A 240 21.82 9.47 6.32
CA ALA A 240 20.83 10.03 7.22
C ALA A 240 19.61 9.11 7.25
N PHE A 241 18.98 8.95 8.41
CA PHE A 241 17.79 8.12 8.57
C PHE A 241 16.61 8.97 9.05
N GLU A 242 15.53 8.94 8.29
CA GLU A 242 14.32 9.71 8.62
C GLU A 242 13.07 8.83 8.52
N LEU A 243 12.21 8.95 9.51
CA LEU A 243 10.92 8.27 9.56
C LEU A 243 9.80 9.33 9.50
N ALA A 244 9.02 9.34 8.41
CA ALA A 244 7.72 9.97 8.42
C ALA A 244 6.75 9.02 9.14
N LEU A 245 6.62 9.21 10.46
CA LEU A 245 6.06 8.20 11.35
C LEU A 245 4.86 8.74 12.14
N GLU A 246 3.71 8.09 11.97
CA GLU A 246 2.58 8.29 12.85
C GLU A 246 2.80 7.48 14.14
N ILE A 247 3.02 8.19 15.24
CA ILE A 247 3.27 7.60 16.56
C ILE A 247 2.30 8.20 17.58
N HIS A 248 1.62 7.32 18.32
CA HIS A 248 0.65 7.74 19.32
C HIS A 248 1.34 8.40 20.52
N PRO A 249 0.77 9.45 21.15
CA PRO A 249 1.33 10.08 22.35
C PRO A 249 1.69 9.12 23.46
N GLY A 250 0.97 8.00 23.62
CA GLY A 250 1.28 6.93 24.57
C GLY A 250 2.62 6.21 24.32
N ASP A 251 3.21 6.38 23.14
CA ASP A 251 4.53 5.83 22.75
C ASP A 251 5.64 6.91 22.75
N ALA A 252 5.46 8.03 23.47
CA ALA A 252 6.39 9.14 23.52
C ALA A 252 7.82 8.72 23.90
N ALA A 253 7.97 7.73 24.80
CA ALA A 253 9.28 7.19 25.18
C ALA A 253 10.02 6.54 24.00
N ASP A 254 9.31 5.88 23.09
CA ASP A 254 9.91 5.32 21.87
C ASP A 254 10.35 6.46 20.91
N LEU A 255 9.53 7.49 20.77
CA LEU A 255 9.85 8.66 19.95
C LEU A 255 11.11 9.38 20.46
N GLU A 256 11.22 9.60 21.77
CA GLU A 256 12.40 10.17 22.40
C GLU A 256 13.64 9.29 22.21
N ALA A 257 13.48 7.97 22.35
CA ALA A 257 14.57 7.01 22.18
C ALA A 257 15.07 6.96 20.72
N LEU A 258 14.18 7.08 19.73
CA LEU A 258 14.56 7.18 18.31
C LEU A 258 15.34 8.46 18.04
N ARG A 259 14.84 9.62 18.50
CA ARG A 259 15.50 10.92 18.34
C ARG A 259 16.88 10.95 19.01
N ALA A 260 16.97 10.42 20.23
CA ALA A 260 18.24 10.33 20.96
C ALA A 260 19.27 9.42 20.25
N ALA A 261 18.82 8.43 19.48
CA ALA A 261 19.66 7.55 18.69
C ALA A 261 20.04 8.13 17.30
N GLY A 262 19.59 9.35 16.98
CA GLY A 262 19.96 10.05 15.74
C GLY A 262 18.97 9.90 14.57
N TRP A 263 17.78 9.35 14.82
CA TRP A 263 16.72 9.34 13.82
C TRP A 263 16.05 10.71 13.68
N ALA A 264 15.89 11.19 12.46
CA ALA A 264 14.94 12.25 12.19
C ALA A 264 13.52 11.64 12.17
N VAL A 265 12.58 12.21 12.93
CA VAL A 265 11.19 11.76 12.94
C VAL A 265 10.30 12.96 12.65
N VAL A 266 9.59 12.87 11.51
CA VAL A 266 8.68 13.90 11.00
C VAL A 266 7.25 13.36 10.97
N SER A 267 6.27 14.26 10.91
CA SER A 267 4.86 13.88 10.80
C SER A 267 4.53 13.49 9.35
N PRO A 268 3.93 12.32 9.09
CA PRO A 268 3.44 11.99 7.75
C PRO A 268 2.38 12.97 7.25
N ARG A 269 1.61 13.59 8.16
CA ARG A 269 0.61 14.62 7.82
C ARG A 269 1.24 15.91 7.27
N GLU A 270 2.52 16.18 7.59
CA GLU A 270 3.26 17.33 7.07
C GLU A 270 3.90 17.05 5.72
N VAL A 271 4.41 15.82 5.51
CA VAL A 271 5.26 15.49 4.34
C VAL A 271 4.57 14.60 3.31
N ALA A 272 3.43 13.96 3.64
CA ALA A 272 2.79 12.95 2.80
C ALA A 272 1.25 12.96 2.88
N ALA A 273 0.64 14.09 3.24
CA ALA A 273 -0.80 14.19 3.48
C ALA A 273 -1.68 13.91 2.25
N GLY A 274 -1.20 14.24 1.07
CA GLY A 274 -1.90 13.99 -0.20
C GLY A 274 -1.01 13.28 -1.21
N PRO A 275 -1.57 12.83 -2.34
CA PRO A 275 -0.81 12.09 -3.35
C PRO A 275 0.41 12.83 -3.86
N GLU A 276 0.31 14.13 -4.14
CA GLU A 276 1.40 14.96 -4.64
C GLU A 276 2.52 15.10 -3.59
N ALA A 277 2.16 15.42 -2.33
CA ALA A 277 3.12 15.56 -1.24
C ALA A 277 3.84 14.23 -0.97
N PHE A 278 3.11 13.11 -0.94
CA PHE A 278 3.68 11.78 -0.81
C PHE A 278 4.69 11.49 -1.93
N ALA A 279 4.31 11.74 -3.19
CA ALA A 279 5.21 11.52 -4.32
C ALA A 279 6.45 12.44 -4.27
N ALA A 280 6.29 13.70 -3.87
CA ALA A 280 7.40 14.62 -3.69
C ALA A 280 8.36 14.16 -2.57
N TYR A 281 7.83 13.66 -1.45
CA TYR A 281 8.63 13.12 -0.35
C TYR A 281 9.45 11.91 -0.78
N LEU A 282 8.86 10.95 -1.49
CA LEU A 282 9.56 9.77 -1.99
C LEU A 282 10.66 10.18 -2.98
N ARG A 283 10.34 11.01 -3.97
CA ARG A 283 11.32 11.50 -4.96
C ARG A 283 12.44 12.35 -4.34
N GLY A 284 12.15 13.05 -3.25
CA GLY A 284 13.13 13.82 -2.46
C GLY A 284 13.99 12.95 -1.54
N SER A 285 13.76 11.65 -1.48
CA SER A 285 14.55 10.70 -0.67
C SER A 285 15.73 10.15 -1.44
N GLY A 286 16.75 9.65 -0.74
CA GLY A 286 17.88 8.95 -1.33
C GLY A 286 17.60 7.47 -1.54
N ALA A 287 16.97 6.83 -0.57
CA ALA A 287 16.61 5.42 -0.58
C ALA A 287 15.42 5.17 0.36
N GLU A 288 14.74 4.02 0.21
CA GLU A 288 13.79 3.52 1.20
C GLU A 288 14.48 2.63 2.24
N LEU A 289 14.03 2.74 3.52
CA LEU A 289 14.21 1.71 4.53
C LEU A 289 12.84 1.20 4.97
N SER A 290 12.46 0.00 4.59
CA SER A 290 11.12 -0.56 4.83
C SER A 290 11.14 -1.65 5.88
N VAL A 291 10.43 -1.42 6.98
CA VAL A 291 10.15 -2.42 8.02
C VAL A 291 8.78 -3.02 7.76
N ALA A 292 8.69 -4.34 7.73
CA ALA A 292 7.46 -5.10 7.50
C ALA A 292 6.71 -5.42 8.82
N GLN A 293 5.48 -5.87 8.70
CA GLN A 293 4.77 -6.51 9.81
C GLN A 293 5.42 -7.86 10.12
N GLY A 294 5.59 -8.20 11.40
CA GLY A 294 6.15 -9.48 11.77
C GLY A 294 5.38 -10.68 11.20
N ALA A 295 4.07 -10.55 11.04
CA ALA A 295 3.26 -11.58 10.39
C ALA A 295 3.71 -11.87 8.95
N TYR A 296 4.11 -10.85 8.18
CA TYR A 296 4.60 -11.04 6.81
C TYR A 296 5.98 -11.72 6.79
N VAL A 297 6.83 -11.35 7.77
CA VAL A 297 8.18 -11.90 7.92
C VAL A 297 8.12 -13.37 8.33
N GLU A 298 7.40 -13.68 9.43
CA GLU A 298 7.31 -15.04 9.99
C GLU A 298 6.62 -16.01 9.02
N SER A 299 5.57 -15.56 8.33
CA SER A 299 4.89 -16.38 7.33
C SER A 299 5.64 -16.51 6.00
N ARG A 300 6.65 -15.67 5.76
CA ARG A 300 7.35 -15.60 4.47
C ARG A 300 6.38 -15.48 3.29
N CYS A 301 5.26 -14.72 3.50
CA CYS A 301 4.18 -14.65 2.53
C CYS A 301 4.55 -13.96 1.22
N GLY A 302 5.74 -13.38 1.12
CA GLY A 302 6.19 -12.66 -0.07
C GLY A 302 5.52 -11.29 -0.21
N TRP A 303 5.10 -10.66 0.90
CA TRP A 303 4.53 -9.32 0.85
C TRP A 303 5.53 -8.31 0.28
N PHE A 304 5.07 -7.55 -0.70
CA PHE A 304 5.81 -6.47 -1.32
C PHE A 304 4.98 -5.18 -1.28
N SER A 305 5.57 -4.10 -0.75
CA SER A 305 4.84 -2.86 -0.52
C SER A 305 4.65 -2.05 -1.80
N ASP A 306 3.44 -1.52 -2.00
CA ASP A 306 3.12 -0.49 -2.98
C ASP A 306 4.01 0.76 -2.85
N ARG A 307 4.33 1.16 -1.61
CA ARG A 307 5.27 2.25 -1.34
C ARG A 307 6.67 1.92 -1.85
N THR A 308 7.18 0.71 -1.63
CA THR A 308 8.46 0.25 -2.18
C THR A 308 8.45 0.29 -3.70
N ALA A 309 7.34 -0.14 -4.32
CA ALA A 309 7.18 -0.07 -5.76
C ALA A 309 7.31 1.37 -6.29
N ALA A 310 6.73 2.34 -5.59
CA ALA A 310 6.82 3.76 -5.93
C ALA A 310 8.24 4.33 -5.76
N TYR A 311 8.97 3.92 -4.70
CA TYR A 311 10.39 4.27 -4.54
C TYR A 311 11.22 3.75 -5.71
N LEU A 312 11.12 2.46 -6.03
CA LEU A 312 11.87 1.85 -7.13
C LEU A 312 11.56 2.51 -8.47
N ALA A 313 10.29 2.78 -8.77
CA ALA A 313 9.88 3.46 -10.00
C ALA A 313 10.50 4.86 -10.11
N SER A 314 10.63 5.58 -8.99
CA SER A 314 11.28 6.89 -8.93
C SER A 314 12.81 6.84 -9.00
N GLY A 315 13.42 5.67 -9.20
CA GLY A 315 14.87 5.48 -9.16
C GLY A 315 15.45 5.63 -7.74
N ARG A 316 14.68 5.22 -6.72
CA ARG A 316 15.13 5.20 -5.33
C ARG A 316 15.33 3.75 -4.90
N PRO A 317 16.59 3.33 -4.62
CA PRO A 317 16.83 1.98 -4.13
C PRO A 317 16.10 1.73 -2.83
N ALA A 318 15.73 0.47 -2.60
CA ALA A 318 14.98 0.07 -1.43
C ALA A 318 15.72 -1.00 -0.64
N LEU A 319 15.80 -0.81 0.67
CA LEU A 319 16.31 -1.78 1.64
C LEU A 319 15.13 -2.22 2.50
N VAL A 320 14.59 -3.41 2.23
CA VAL A 320 13.33 -3.89 2.78
C VAL A 320 13.53 -5.12 3.67
N GLN A 321 12.72 -5.25 4.72
CA GLN A 321 12.74 -6.46 5.53
C GLN A 321 12.28 -7.67 4.71
N ASP A 322 13.00 -8.79 4.80
CA ASP A 322 12.71 -9.98 4.00
C ASP A 322 11.40 -10.65 4.45
N THR A 323 10.49 -10.74 3.52
CA THR A 323 9.20 -11.43 3.65
C THR A 323 9.14 -12.67 2.77
N GLY A 324 10.29 -13.16 2.28
CA GLY A 324 10.37 -14.27 1.34
C GLY A 324 10.40 -13.82 -0.12
N LEU A 325 11.04 -12.68 -0.43
CA LEU A 325 11.08 -12.10 -1.78
C LEU A 325 12.09 -12.77 -2.72
N ALA A 326 13.11 -13.44 -2.19
CA ALA A 326 14.11 -14.12 -3.00
C ALA A 326 13.47 -15.15 -3.95
N GLY A 327 13.85 -15.11 -5.23
CA GLY A 327 13.27 -15.96 -6.28
C GLY A 327 11.88 -15.51 -6.76
N ARG A 328 11.38 -14.35 -6.28
CA ARG A 328 10.18 -13.67 -6.77
C ARG A 328 10.50 -12.40 -7.51
N LEU A 329 11.43 -11.64 -6.96
CA LEU A 329 11.98 -10.43 -7.55
C LEU A 329 13.50 -10.53 -7.55
N PRO A 330 14.19 -9.87 -8.47
CA PRO A 330 15.64 -9.74 -8.43
C PRO A 330 16.04 -8.89 -7.22
N VAL A 331 16.73 -9.50 -6.26
CA VAL A 331 17.26 -8.84 -5.06
C VAL A 331 18.78 -8.78 -5.13
N GLY A 332 19.36 -7.71 -4.58
CA GLY A 332 20.81 -7.52 -4.52
C GLY A 332 21.27 -6.17 -5.06
N GLU A 333 20.63 -5.67 -6.12
CA GLU A 333 20.87 -4.32 -6.66
C GLU A 333 19.53 -3.61 -6.84
N GLY A 334 19.45 -2.34 -6.48
CA GLY A 334 18.22 -1.56 -6.48
C GLY A 334 17.23 -1.96 -5.39
N LEU A 335 16.95 -3.25 -5.23
CA LEU A 335 16.16 -3.84 -4.16
C LEU A 335 17.06 -4.77 -3.34
N LEU A 336 17.27 -4.44 -2.06
CA LEU A 336 18.01 -5.24 -1.09
C LEU A 336 17.08 -5.70 0.02
N THR A 337 17.32 -6.89 0.54
CA THR A 337 16.56 -7.44 1.67
C THR A 337 17.42 -7.56 2.92
N PHE A 338 16.79 -7.50 4.09
CA PHE A 338 17.44 -7.73 5.38
C PHE A 338 16.56 -8.54 6.34
N SER A 339 17.19 -9.25 7.26
CA SER A 339 16.54 -9.95 8.39
C SER A 339 17.09 -9.51 9.74
N THR A 340 18.29 -8.91 9.76
CA THR A 340 18.97 -8.48 10.98
C THR A 340 19.42 -7.02 10.90
N PRO A 341 19.62 -6.34 12.06
CA PRO A 341 20.18 -4.98 12.08
C PRO A 341 21.56 -4.87 11.41
N ALA A 342 22.38 -5.90 11.50
CA ALA A 342 23.69 -5.94 10.84
C ALA A 342 23.55 -5.94 9.31
N GLU A 343 22.58 -6.69 8.79
CA GLU A 343 22.27 -6.70 7.35
C GLU A 343 21.72 -5.37 6.86
N VAL A 344 20.93 -4.64 7.69
CA VAL A 344 20.48 -3.28 7.36
C VAL A 344 21.69 -2.37 7.19
N ALA A 345 22.62 -2.39 8.15
CA ALA A 345 23.83 -1.57 8.07
C ALA A 345 24.67 -1.92 6.83
N ALA A 346 24.88 -3.21 6.56
CA ALA A 346 25.62 -3.66 5.40
C ALA A 346 24.92 -3.29 4.07
N GLY A 347 23.60 -3.44 3.99
CA GLY A 347 22.80 -3.07 2.83
C GLY A 347 22.84 -1.56 2.57
N ALA A 348 22.73 -0.75 3.63
CA ALA A 348 22.84 0.70 3.53
C ALA A 348 24.24 1.12 3.01
N GLN A 349 25.33 0.53 3.55
CA GLN A 349 26.69 0.79 3.07
C GLN A 349 26.88 0.40 1.60
N ARG A 350 26.28 -0.68 1.13
CA ARG A 350 26.31 -1.08 -0.30
C ARG A 350 25.66 -0.02 -1.18
N ILE A 351 24.47 0.47 -0.80
CA ILE A 351 23.78 1.53 -1.54
C ILE A 351 24.60 2.82 -1.55
N ILE A 352 25.22 3.19 -0.40
CA ILE A 352 26.05 4.37 -0.27
C ILE A 352 27.32 4.28 -1.14
N ALA A 353 27.89 3.09 -1.29
CA ALA A 353 29.12 2.87 -2.06
C ALA A 353 28.91 3.14 -3.57
N ASP A 354 27.75 2.83 -4.13
CA ASP A 354 27.40 3.14 -5.53
C ASP A 354 25.91 3.48 -5.66
N PRO A 355 25.50 4.68 -5.19
CA PRO A 355 24.10 5.06 -5.19
C PRO A 355 23.52 5.22 -6.60
N ALA A 356 24.36 5.54 -7.60
CA ALA A 356 23.92 5.71 -8.98
C ALA A 356 23.55 4.37 -9.61
N ALA A 357 24.40 3.35 -9.48
CA ALA A 357 24.11 2.00 -9.97
C ALA A 357 22.85 1.41 -9.31
N HIS A 358 22.72 1.59 -7.97
CA HIS A 358 21.52 1.14 -7.26
C HIS A 358 20.26 1.89 -7.69
N ALA A 359 20.35 3.18 -8.01
CA ALA A 359 19.19 3.96 -8.50
C ALA A 359 18.75 3.50 -9.91
N GLU A 360 19.71 3.23 -10.81
CA GLU A 360 19.45 2.69 -12.13
C GLU A 360 18.81 1.29 -12.04
N ALA A 361 19.37 0.40 -11.22
CA ALA A 361 18.85 -0.94 -11.01
C ALA A 361 17.43 -0.91 -10.38
N ALA A 362 17.16 0.02 -9.47
CA ALA A 362 15.84 0.20 -8.88
C ALA A 362 14.80 0.57 -9.93
N HIS A 363 15.10 1.54 -10.79
CA HIS A 363 14.20 1.95 -11.86
C HIS A 363 14.01 0.82 -12.90
N ALA A 364 15.08 0.16 -13.30
CA ALA A 364 15.02 -0.98 -14.23
C ALA A 364 14.11 -2.11 -13.70
N LEU A 365 14.24 -2.45 -12.41
CA LEU A 365 13.37 -3.42 -11.75
C LEU A 365 11.91 -3.00 -11.80
N ALA A 366 11.62 -1.73 -11.54
CA ALA A 366 10.24 -1.24 -11.60
C ALA A 366 9.67 -1.30 -13.02
N VAL A 367 10.43 -0.92 -14.03
CA VAL A 367 10.04 -1.02 -15.44
C VAL A 367 9.77 -2.47 -15.84
N GLU A 368 10.63 -3.39 -15.42
CA GLU A 368 10.51 -4.79 -15.82
C GLU A 368 9.41 -5.55 -15.09
N HIS A 369 9.17 -5.26 -13.79
CA HIS A 369 8.31 -6.10 -12.96
C HIS A 369 7.08 -5.40 -12.39
N LEU A 370 7.06 -4.07 -12.27
CA LEU A 370 6.04 -3.34 -11.52
C LEU A 370 5.17 -2.43 -12.38
N ASP A 371 5.51 -2.26 -13.68
CA ASP A 371 4.70 -1.45 -14.59
C ASP A 371 3.23 -1.90 -14.56
N SER A 372 2.31 -0.97 -14.32
CA SER A 372 0.88 -1.21 -14.26
C SER A 372 0.33 -1.92 -15.49
N ASP A 373 0.84 -1.60 -16.68
CA ASP A 373 0.37 -2.20 -17.92
C ASP A 373 0.68 -3.70 -17.94
N ARG A 374 1.86 -4.09 -17.43
CA ARG A 374 2.25 -5.48 -17.29
C ARG A 374 1.51 -6.18 -16.17
N VAL A 375 1.59 -5.62 -14.95
CA VAL A 375 1.03 -6.27 -13.75
C VAL A 375 -0.48 -6.49 -13.89
N LEU A 376 -1.21 -5.45 -14.30
CA LEU A 376 -2.65 -5.56 -14.48
C LEU A 376 -3.02 -6.34 -15.73
N GLY A 377 -2.24 -6.25 -16.82
CA GLY A 377 -2.45 -7.05 -18.02
C GLY A 377 -2.31 -8.56 -17.75
N GLU A 378 -1.26 -8.97 -17.02
CA GLU A 378 -1.08 -10.37 -16.60
C GLU A 378 -2.20 -10.83 -15.65
N LEU A 379 -2.61 -9.97 -14.69
CA LEU A 379 -3.71 -10.28 -13.78
C LEU A 379 -5.04 -10.45 -14.53
N LEU A 380 -5.38 -9.52 -15.42
CA LEU A 380 -6.61 -9.61 -16.24
C LEU A 380 -6.62 -10.88 -17.09
N GLY A 381 -5.49 -11.24 -17.69
CA GLY A 381 -5.34 -12.50 -18.44
C GLY A 381 -5.61 -13.74 -17.56
N ARG A 382 -5.08 -13.78 -16.33
CA ARG A 382 -5.33 -14.85 -15.36
C ARG A 382 -6.79 -14.91 -14.90
N LEU A 383 -7.44 -13.77 -14.82
CA LEU A 383 -8.87 -13.67 -14.52
C LEU A 383 -9.73 -13.97 -15.74
N GLY A 384 -9.18 -14.09 -16.96
CA GLY A 384 -9.94 -14.25 -18.19
C GLY A 384 -10.80 -13.02 -18.54
N ILE A 385 -10.33 -11.83 -18.20
CA ILE A 385 -10.97 -10.55 -18.48
C ILE A 385 -10.22 -9.86 -19.63
N GLY A 386 -10.93 -9.40 -20.66
CA GLY A 386 -10.34 -8.62 -21.75
C GLY A 386 -9.64 -9.45 -22.82
N GLY A 387 -10.13 -10.68 -23.11
CA GLY A 387 -9.75 -11.51 -24.27
C GLY A 387 -10.49 -11.07 -25.54
#